data_db85197c7c9cda2724cac192e7e1df99
#
_entry.id   db85197c7c9cda2724cac192e7e1df99
#
_cell.length_a   1.000
_cell.length_b   1.000
_cell.length_c   1.000
_cell.angle_alpha   90.00
_cell.angle_beta   90.00
_cell.angle_gamma   90.00
#
_symmetry.space_group_name_H-M   'P 1'
#
loop_
_entity.id
_entity.type
_entity.pdbx_description
1 polymer ?
#
loop_
_entity_poly.entity_id
_entity_poly.type
_entity_poly.pdbx_seq_one_letter_code
_entity_poly.pdbx_strand_id
1 'polypeptide(L)'
;MPNTEYTLAPGYALRHLDVAPMIAALRFQPSDFEYAHGWLNHVPSRHRFQFDRKGRVTIDAQCGCAALSVNPEQADELHSMFRTWRQDYWLPLETNREFASHFAEPNALVRLFRDIRMAWRRFRRQAQPVTIPVDVLPSATPAE
;
A
#
# COMPACT_ATOMS: atom_id res chain seq x y z
N MET A 1 -14.10 -6.39 27.10
CA MET A 1 -12.75 -6.91 27.36
C MET A 1 -12.17 -6.11 28.51
N PRO A 2 -11.66 -6.70 29.58
CA PRO A 2 -11.16 -5.97 30.72
C PRO A 2 -9.91 -5.21 30.32
N ASN A 3 -9.94 -3.91 30.59
CA ASN A 3 -8.81 -3.01 30.49
C ASN A 3 -7.78 -3.46 31.55
N THR A 4 -6.77 -4.19 31.12
CA THR A 4 -5.70 -4.60 32.04
C THR A 4 -4.82 -3.37 32.25
N GLU A 5 -5.16 -2.55 33.23
CA GLU A 5 -4.23 -1.58 33.79
C GLU A 5 -3.06 -2.36 34.40
N TYR A 6 -1.95 -2.39 33.67
CA TYR A 6 -0.70 -2.88 34.23
C TYR A 6 -0.25 -1.90 35.32
N THR A 7 -0.55 -2.23 36.56
CA THR A 7 0.02 -1.55 37.72
C THR A 7 1.50 -1.91 37.78
N LEU A 8 2.35 -1.02 37.29
CA LEU A 8 3.80 -1.16 37.39
C LEU A 8 4.19 -1.19 38.84
N ALA A 9 5.03 -2.15 39.23
CA ALA A 9 5.56 -2.27 40.57
C ALA A 9 6.25 -0.94 41.04
N PRO A 10 6.09 -0.50 42.26
CA PRO A 10 6.71 0.74 42.74
C PRO A 10 8.22 0.65 42.64
N GLY A 11 8.82 1.50 41.81
CA GLY A 11 10.27 1.57 41.57
C GLY A 11 10.69 1.57 40.12
N TYR A 12 9.82 1.25 39.18
CA TYR A 12 10.10 1.43 37.75
C TYR A 12 9.70 2.83 37.31
N ALA A 13 10.67 3.75 37.25
CA ALA A 13 10.47 5.01 36.53
C ALA A 13 10.07 4.69 35.12
N LEU A 14 8.94 5.21 34.65
CA LEU A 14 8.52 5.15 33.25
C LEU A 14 9.67 5.71 32.41
N ARG A 15 10.38 4.84 31.69
CA ARG A 15 11.42 5.27 30.78
C ARG A 15 10.74 5.81 29.53
N HIS A 16 10.76 7.11 29.40
CA HIS A 16 10.33 7.76 28.18
C HIS A 16 11.43 7.62 27.11
N LEU A 17 11.02 7.32 25.90
CA LEU A 17 11.92 7.33 24.76
C LEU A 17 12.18 8.79 24.38
N ASP A 18 13.45 9.18 24.29
CA ASP A 18 13.86 10.42 23.65
C ASP A 18 13.75 10.26 22.14
N VAL A 19 12.83 11.02 21.52
CA VAL A 19 12.57 10.96 20.08
C VAL A 19 13.17 12.14 19.30
N ALA A 20 13.96 12.98 19.94
CA ALA A 20 14.67 14.07 19.25
C ALA A 20 15.52 13.58 18.07
N PRO A 21 16.28 12.46 18.19
CA PRO A 21 17.01 11.91 17.04
C PRO A 21 16.09 11.48 15.89
N MET A 22 14.88 10.99 16.20
CA MET A 22 13.91 10.55 15.23
C MET A 22 13.25 11.73 14.52
N ILE A 23 12.93 12.79 15.25
CA ILE A 23 12.43 14.04 14.69
C ILE A 23 13.45 14.60 13.68
N ALA A 24 14.73 14.61 14.05
CA ALA A 24 15.81 14.99 13.16
C ALA A 24 15.90 14.07 11.92
N ALA A 25 15.80 12.76 12.13
CA ALA A 25 15.86 11.80 11.02
C ALA A 25 14.67 11.96 10.05
N LEU A 26 13.45 12.20 10.52
CA LEU A 26 12.29 12.50 9.65
C LEU A 26 12.55 13.71 8.74
N ARG A 27 13.33 14.67 9.21
CA ARG A 27 13.68 15.87 8.46
C ARG A 27 14.80 15.65 7.46
N PHE A 28 15.86 14.95 7.87
CA PHE A 28 17.11 14.87 7.10
C PHE A 28 17.33 13.52 6.40
N GLN A 29 16.65 12.48 6.83
CA GLN A 29 16.74 11.12 6.31
C GLN A 29 15.34 10.52 6.10
N PRO A 30 14.49 11.19 5.28
CA PRO A 30 13.09 10.78 5.10
C PRO A 30 12.93 9.37 4.54
N SER A 31 13.93 8.85 3.81
CA SER A 31 13.98 7.51 3.24
C SER A 31 14.13 6.39 4.26
N ASP A 32 14.54 6.70 5.49
CA ASP A 32 14.69 5.72 6.56
C ASP A 32 13.36 5.34 7.20
N PHE A 33 12.28 5.96 6.74
CA PHE A 33 10.94 5.74 7.25
C PHE A 33 10.01 5.16 6.18
N GLU A 34 9.13 4.30 6.65
CA GLU A 34 8.03 3.73 5.87
C GLU A 34 6.72 3.88 6.63
N TYR A 35 5.64 4.16 5.90
CA TYR A 35 4.31 4.23 6.49
C TYR A 35 3.43 3.11 5.93
N ALA A 36 3.04 2.19 6.80
CA ALA A 36 2.20 1.06 6.42
C ALA A 36 1.21 0.71 7.54
N HIS A 37 -0.02 0.41 7.17
CA HIS A 37 -1.08 -0.04 8.09
C HIS A 37 -1.31 0.89 9.31
N GLY A 38 -1.12 2.18 9.13
CA GLY A 38 -1.28 3.17 10.19
C GLY A 38 -0.06 3.33 11.11
N TRP A 39 1.06 2.68 10.80
CA TRP A 39 2.30 2.74 11.54
C TRP A 39 3.39 3.46 10.76
N LEU A 40 4.09 4.37 11.42
CA LEU A 40 5.36 4.93 10.95
C LEU A 40 6.48 4.03 11.44
N ASN A 41 7.20 3.39 10.55
CA ASN A 41 8.31 2.49 10.84
C ASN A 41 9.62 3.21 10.58
N HIS A 42 10.50 3.23 11.57
CA HIS A 42 11.89 3.63 11.37
C HIS A 42 12.72 2.37 11.11
N VAL A 43 13.10 2.16 9.86
CA VAL A 43 13.73 0.92 9.38
C VAL A 43 15.04 0.59 10.13
N PRO A 44 15.99 1.54 10.33
CA PRO A 44 17.24 1.23 10.99
C PRO A 44 17.10 0.79 12.44
N SER A 45 16.19 1.39 13.21
CA SER A 45 16.05 1.09 14.64
C SER A 45 14.93 0.09 14.96
N ARG A 46 14.10 -0.27 13.97
CA ARG A 46 12.93 -1.15 14.12
C ARG A 46 11.89 -0.64 15.12
N HIS A 47 11.86 0.66 15.39
CA HIS A 47 10.81 1.27 16.17
C HIS A 47 9.62 1.59 15.26
N ARG A 48 8.43 1.38 15.79
CA ARG A 48 7.20 1.70 15.10
C ARG A 48 6.36 2.64 15.96
N PHE A 49 5.74 3.64 15.33
CA PHE A 49 4.96 4.67 15.98
C PHE A 49 3.58 4.74 15.36
N GLN A 50 2.58 4.79 16.20
CA GLN A 50 1.21 5.02 15.78
C GLN A 50 0.72 6.31 16.41
N PHE A 51 0.06 7.13 15.60
CA PHE A 51 -0.50 8.41 16.01
C PHE A 51 -2.02 8.31 16.01
N ASP A 52 -2.64 8.65 17.13
CA ASP A 52 -4.08 8.77 17.19
C ASP A 52 -4.56 10.17 16.73
N ARG A 53 -5.87 10.33 16.61
CA ARG A 53 -6.46 11.62 16.20
C ARG A 53 -6.25 12.74 17.21
N LYS A 54 -5.90 12.40 18.44
CA LYS A 54 -5.65 13.34 19.53
C LYS A 54 -4.16 13.65 19.71
N GLY A 55 -3.30 13.15 18.81
CA GLY A 55 -1.86 13.35 18.88
C GLY A 55 -1.12 12.43 19.85
N ARG A 56 -1.78 11.45 20.47
CA ARG A 56 -1.08 10.47 21.29
C ARG A 56 -0.23 9.57 20.43
N VAL A 57 0.94 9.24 20.92
CA VAL A 57 1.91 8.40 20.22
C VAL A 57 2.04 7.07 20.97
N THR A 58 1.74 6.00 20.28
CA THR A 58 1.97 4.63 20.75
C THR A 58 3.23 4.08 20.09
N ILE A 59 4.07 3.42 20.87
CA ILE A 59 5.32 2.83 20.40
C ILE A 59 5.18 1.32 20.39
N ASP A 60 5.63 0.69 19.32
CA ASP A 60 5.90 -0.74 19.26
C ASP A 60 7.39 -0.92 18.93
N ALA A 61 8.16 -1.30 19.94
CA ALA A 61 9.60 -1.47 19.81
C ALA A 61 9.94 -2.95 19.70
N GLN A 62 10.24 -3.40 18.51
CA GLN A 62 10.70 -4.77 18.25
C GLN A 62 12.17 -4.99 18.66
N CYS A 63 12.84 -3.93 19.09
CA CYS A 63 14.25 -3.99 19.54
C CYS A 63 14.42 -4.56 20.96
N GLY A 64 13.32 -4.88 21.69
CA GLY A 64 13.39 -5.31 23.09
C GLY A 64 13.74 -4.19 24.07
N CYS A 65 13.72 -2.92 23.64
CA CYS A 65 13.91 -1.79 24.53
C CYS A 65 12.68 -1.64 25.43
N ALA A 66 12.92 -1.34 26.73
CA ALA A 66 11.87 -1.19 27.74
C ALA A 66 11.15 0.18 27.69
N ALA A 67 11.29 0.93 26.60
CA ALA A 67 10.62 2.21 26.44
C ALA A 67 9.16 2.00 26.04
N LEU A 68 8.24 2.38 26.91
CA LEU A 68 6.81 2.17 26.73
C LEU A 68 6.07 3.39 26.17
N SER A 69 6.67 4.59 26.25
CA SER A 69 6.05 5.84 25.81
C SER A 69 7.08 6.86 25.33
N VAL A 70 6.61 7.78 24.51
CA VAL A 70 7.39 8.94 24.07
C VAL A 70 7.40 9.98 25.18
N ASN A 71 8.48 10.76 25.28
CA ASN A 71 8.51 11.93 26.15
C ASN A 71 7.34 12.87 25.76
N PRO A 72 6.44 13.20 26.69
CA PRO A 72 5.25 14.03 26.40
C PRO A 72 5.60 15.38 25.77
N GLU A 73 6.72 15.99 26.16
CA GLU A 73 7.17 17.28 25.60
C GLU A 73 7.55 17.20 24.13
N GLN A 74 7.94 16.02 23.67
CA GLN A 74 8.36 15.77 22.29
C GLN A 74 7.24 15.15 21.42
N ALA A 75 6.15 14.70 22.03
CA ALA A 75 5.09 14.00 21.32
C ALA A 75 4.41 14.88 20.27
N ASP A 76 4.14 16.12 20.58
CA ASP A 76 3.50 17.07 19.67
C ASP A 76 4.43 17.44 18.51
N GLU A 77 5.71 17.63 18.78
CA GLU A 77 6.72 17.91 17.76
C GLU A 77 6.89 16.72 16.81
N LEU A 78 6.98 15.51 17.37
CA LEU A 78 7.05 14.28 16.58
C LEU A 78 5.82 14.13 15.68
N HIS A 79 4.62 14.37 16.20
CA HIS A 79 3.38 14.29 15.44
C HIS A 79 3.33 15.36 14.33
N SER A 80 3.74 16.58 14.62
CA SER A 80 3.84 17.65 13.61
C SER A 80 4.82 17.30 12.51
N MET A 81 6.00 16.81 12.87
CA MET A 81 7.03 16.39 11.91
C MET A 81 6.58 15.20 11.06
N PHE A 82 5.90 14.22 11.67
CA PHE A 82 5.31 13.11 10.93
C PHE A 82 4.29 13.58 9.88
N ARG A 83 3.42 14.54 10.22
CA ARG A 83 2.45 15.09 9.26
C ARG A 83 3.13 15.76 8.08
N THR A 84 4.16 16.56 8.34
CA THR A 84 4.98 17.21 7.30
C THR A 84 5.66 16.16 6.42
N TRP A 85 6.35 15.19 7.03
CA TRP A 85 7.00 14.10 6.30
C TRP A 85 6.01 13.31 5.44
N ARG A 86 4.84 12.99 5.97
CA ARG A 86 3.80 12.27 5.23
C ARG A 86 3.32 13.05 4.02
N GLN A 87 3.08 14.35 4.19
CA GLN A 87 2.57 15.20 3.11
C GLN A 87 3.62 15.50 2.05
N ASP A 88 4.84 15.82 2.45
CA ASP A 88 5.87 16.35 1.55
C ASP A 88 6.73 15.24 0.92
N TYR A 89 6.83 14.09 1.57
CA TYR A 89 7.67 12.98 1.12
C TYR A 89 6.87 11.72 0.78
N TRP A 90 6.09 11.20 1.73
CA TRP A 90 5.47 9.88 1.58
C TRP A 90 4.35 9.85 0.54
N LEU A 91 3.39 10.77 0.61
CA LEU A 91 2.27 10.81 -0.33
C LEU A 91 2.72 10.99 -1.80
N PRO A 92 3.67 11.89 -2.12
CA PRO A 92 4.21 11.97 -3.48
C PRO A 92 4.90 10.69 -3.93
N LEU A 93 5.65 10.03 -3.03
CA LEU A 93 6.32 8.76 -3.34
C LEU A 93 5.32 7.64 -3.62
N GLU A 94 4.27 7.52 -2.80
CA GLU A 94 3.21 6.53 -2.97
C GLU A 94 2.44 6.76 -4.28
N THR A 95 2.06 8.00 -4.56
CA THR A 95 1.40 8.38 -5.81
C THR A 95 2.26 8.05 -7.02
N ASN A 96 3.56 8.32 -6.97
CA ASN A 96 4.48 7.98 -8.04
C ASN A 96 4.63 6.46 -8.23
N ARG A 97 4.63 5.67 -7.16
CA ARG A 97 4.64 4.21 -7.23
C ARG A 97 3.37 3.66 -7.87
N GLU A 98 2.22 4.16 -7.46
CA GLU A 98 0.93 3.78 -8.06
C GLU A 98 0.91 4.13 -9.55
N PHE A 99 1.30 5.35 -9.89
CA PHE A 99 1.38 5.78 -11.28
C PHE A 99 2.32 4.88 -12.09
N ALA A 100 3.53 4.63 -11.61
CA ALA A 100 4.48 3.76 -12.28
C ALA A 100 3.96 2.33 -12.45
N SER A 101 3.18 1.80 -11.49
CA SER A 101 2.60 0.47 -11.59
C SER A 101 1.59 0.32 -12.72
N HIS A 102 0.87 1.39 -13.08
CA HIS A 102 -0.06 1.39 -14.21
C HIS A 102 0.64 1.33 -15.57
N PHE A 103 1.88 1.81 -15.65
CA PHE A 103 2.69 1.83 -16.87
C PHE A 103 3.77 0.75 -16.87
N ALA A 104 3.89 0.00 -15.77
CA ALA A 104 4.80 -1.15 -15.74
C ALA A 104 4.43 -2.15 -16.83
N GLU A 105 5.43 -2.59 -17.61
CA GLU A 105 5.19 -3.61 -18.59
C GLU A 105 4.62 -4.87 -17.93
N PRO A 106 3.53 -5.44 -18.49
CA PRO A 106 2.93 -6.62 -17.90
C PRO A 106 3.95 -7.76 -17.85
N ASN A 107 4.02 -8.46 -16.73
CA ASN A 107 4.87 -9.64 -16.57
C ASN A 107 4.70 -10.62 -17.71
N ALA A 108 5.74 -11.39 -18.04
CA ALA A 108 5.74 -12.36 -19.15
C ALA A 108 4.51 -13.27 -19.15
N LEU A 109 4.03 -13.68 -17.97
CA LEU A 109 2.80 -14.47 -17.83
C LEU A 109 1.55 -13.71 -18.30
N VAL A 110 1.43 -12.43 -17.95
CA VAL A 110 0.28 -11.60 -18.38
C VAL A 110 0.31 -11.39 -19.88
N ARG A 111 1.51 -11.21 -20.47
CA ARG A 111 1.69 -11.14 -21.93
C ARG A 111 1.23 -12.44 -22.58
N LEU A 112 1.68 -13.59 -22.06
CA LEU A 112 1.31 -14.92 -22.56
C LEU A 112 -0.20 -15.14 -22.50
N PHE A 113 -0.86 -14.85 -21.38
CA PHE A 113 -2.32 -14.98 -21.26
C PHE A 113 -3.08 -14.05 -22.21
N ARG A 114 -2.58 -12.84 -22.41
CA ARG A 114 -3.15 -11.91 -23.39
C ARG A 114 -3.04 -12.48 -24.81
N ASP A 115 -1.89 -13.02 -25.17
CA ASP A 115 -1.64 -13.54 -26.50
C ASP A 115 -2.46 -14.81 -26.78
N ILE A 116 -2.59 -15.71 -25.79
CA ILE A 116 -3.49 -16.88 -25.87
C ILE A 116 -4.94 -16.41 -26.04
N ARG A 117 -5.40 -15.42 -25.29
CA ARG A 117 -6.77 -14.89 -25.40
C ARG A 117 -7.05 -14.25 -26.76
N MET A 118 -6.05 -13.57 -27.34
CA MET A 118 -6.16 -13.00 -28.67
C MET A 118 -6.17 -14.06 -29.75
N ALA A 119 -5.34 -15.11 -29.64
CA ALA A 119 -5.35 -16.26 -30.55
C ALA A 119 -6.70 -16.99 -30.53
N TRP A 120 -7.28 -17.22 -29.35
CA TRP A 120 -8.61 -17.82 -29.19
C TRP A 120 -9.72 -17.00 -29.84
N ARG A 121 -9.66 -15.67 -29.74
CA ARG A 121 -10.64 -14.78 -30.40
C ARG A 121 -10.52 -14.86 -31.93
N ARG A 122 -9.30 -14.95 -32.46
CA ARG A 122 -9.07 -15.12 -33.90
C ARG A 122 -9.62 -16.46 -34.38
N PHE A 123 -9.33 -17.53 -33.64
CA PHE A 123 -9.84 -18.88 -33.96
C PHE A 123 -11.36 -18.94 -33.98
N ARG A 124 -12.04 -18.37 -32.97
CA ARG A 124 -13.50 -18.30 -32.92
C ARG A 124 -14.12 -17.51 -34.08
N ARG A 125 -13.46 -16.47 -34.57
CA ARG A 125 -13.95 -15.72 -35.73
C ARG A 125 -13.82 -16.51 -37.03
N GLN A 126 -12.81 -17.35 -37.17
CA GLN A 126 -12.63 -18.23 -38.30
C GLN A 126 -13.56 -19.45 -38.31
N ALA A 127 -14.02 -19.86 -37.13
CA ALA A 127 -14.92 -20.98 -36.93
C ALA A 127 -16.42 -20.61 -37.07
N GLN A 128 -16.75 -19.39 -37.45
CA GLN A 128 -18.15 -19.07 -37.78
C GLN A 128 -18.53 -19.75 -39.08
N PRO A 129 -19.58 -20.59 -39.08
CA PRO A 129 -20.06 -21.22 -40.30
C PRO A 129 -20.45 -20.12 -41.29
N VAL A 130 -19.92 -20.26 -42.52
CA VAL A 130 -20.37 -19.44 -43.64
C VAL A 130 -21.85 -19.73 -43.86
N THR A 131 -22.69 -18.80 -43.42
CA THR A 131 -24.12 -18.88 -43.75
C THR A 131 -24.24 -18.61 -45.24
N ILE A 132 -24.44 -19.68 -46.00
CA ILE A 132 -24.73 -19.58 -47.45
C ILE A 132 -26.11 -18.93 -47.56
N PRO A 133 -26.25 -17.78 -48.23
CA PRO A 133 -27.56 -17.20 -48.47
C PRO A 133 -28.41 -18.16 -49.34
N VAL A 134 -29.60 -18.54 -48.86
CA VAL A 134 -30.51 -19.49 -49.48
C VAL A 134 -31.32 -18.82 -50.60
N ASP A 135 -30.84 -17.74 -51.17
CA ASP A 135 -31.57 -16.93 -52.16
C ASP A 135 -31.25 -17.27 -53.63
N VAL A 136 -30.89 -18.51 -53.95
CA VAL A 136 -30.84 -18.94 -55.37
C VAL A 136 -31.55 -20.29 -55.53
N LEU A 137 -32.85 -20.31 -55.35
CA LEU A 137 -33.69 -21.33 -55.96
C LEU A 137 -34.34 -20.72 -57.20
N PRO A 138 -33.99 -21.16 -58.41
CA PRO A 138 -34.73 -20.72 -59.62
C PRO A 138 -36.15 -21.23 -59.54
N SER A 139 -37.10 -20.30 -59.64
CA SER A 139 -38.52 -20.62 -59.74
C SER A 139 -38.75 -21.52 -60.99
N ALA A 140 -39.14 -22.75 -60.71
CA ALA A 140 -39.63 -23.62 -61.78
C ALA A 140 -40.95 -23.06 -62.32
N THR A 141 -40.92 -22.62 -63.56
CA THR A 141 -42.09 -22.23 -64.32
C THR A 141 -42.91 -23.46 -64.67
N PRO A 142 -44.21 -23.58 -64.39
CA PRO A 142 -45.01 -24.66 -64.90
C PRO A 142 -45.26 -24.45 -66.38
N ALA A 143 -44.92 -25.49 -67.18
CA ALA A 143 -45.30 -25.55 -68.59
C ALA A 143 -46.75 -26.01 -68.68
N GLU A 144 -47.56 -25.28 -69.53
CA GLU A 144 -48.85 -25.73 -70.03
C GLU A 144 -48.67 -26.88 -71.03
#